data_50224e4b735123530a6577a27128b184
#
_entry.id   50224e4b735123530a6577a27128b184
#
_cell.length_a   1.000
_cell.length_b   1.000
_cell.length_c   1.000
_cell.angle_alpha   90.00
_cell.angle_beta   90.00
_cell.angle_gamma   90.00
#
_symmetry.space_group_name_H-M   'P 1'
#
loop_
_entity.id
_entity.type
_entity.pdbx_description
1 polymer ?
#
loop_
_entity_poly.entity_id
_entity_poly.type
_entity_poly.pdbx_seq_one_letter_code
_entity_poly.pdbx_strand_id
1 'polypeptide(L)'
;QMPYIAMTTVVPLLKNQLKSWNCLVQPHQYIEEFIQWKNILGHNANEHRQTNPMAPYHAVLWESWMPTVRQAITSWNPKDPDPLISFLGIWNQLLPRWMQINIFQHILLPKLQSAVELWDPTTDQIPIDSWIIPWLPILDDQLAIVYPTIRNKLANALKAWHPSDGSAKQVLRPWKDIWKPEDMLKFTLKNILPKLEQCMAMELIINPVQQDLNPWFWVMDWLGFLPQAAMLTLLERHFFPKWLQVLAQWLNQNPNYKEVTNWYKGWKDNIPQQLVNTPQVQHQLQQSLNMMTRVVNMSSHPMSQQPGASAEMSGLNANERRFTAPTEMRLGASSAAPSMSDAVKMSSQIASQAPGSYRDLIAKKCEDRGTLFRPIPGKYQEAKQVYQCGLLTIYLDRHVIYVKKDGMWVPTSLNSMLDTAS
;
A
#
# COMPACT_ATOMS: atom_id res chain seq x y z
N GLN A 1 -14.15 -43.77 -43.41
CA GLN A 1 -14.44 -44.82 -42.42
C GLN A 1 -13.88 -44.52 -41.02
N MET A 2 -12.66 -44.00 -40.88
CA MET A 2 -12.04 -43.67 -39.56
C MET A 2 -12.86 -42.69 -38.71
N PRO A 3 -13.41 -41.54 -39.24
CA PRO A 3 -14.23 -40.67 -38.45
C PRO A 3 -15.51 -41.31 -37.88
N TYR A 4 -16.12 -42.21 -38.66
CA TYR A 4 -17.32 -42.95 -38.24
C TYR A 4 -16.98 -43.90 -37.05
N ILE A 5 -15.90 -44.67 -37.17
CA ILE A 5 -15.43 -45.56 -36.11
C ILE A 5 -15.07 -44.77 -34.84
N ALA A 6 -14.40 -43.65 -35.00
CA ALA A 6 -14.08 -42.76 -33.87
C ALA A 6 -15.34 -42.33 -33.10
N MET A 7 -16.36 -41.93 -33.78
CA MET A 7 -17.62 -41.47 -33.15
C MET A 7 -18.48 -42.57 -32.57
N THR A 8 -18.55 -43.74 -33.24
CA THR A 8 -19.46 -44.84 -32.84
C THR A 8 -18.85 -45.75 -31.78
N THR A 9 -17.55 -45.93 -31.78
CA THR A 9 -16.85 -46.88 -30.89
C THR A 9 -15.94 -46.21 -29.90
N VAL A 10 -15.08 -45.30 -30.37
CA VAL A 10 -14.04 -44.69 -29.50
C VAL A 10 -14.62 -43.71 -28.52
N VAL A 11 -15.52 -42.81 -28.96
CA VAL A 11 -16.15 -41.81 -28.08
C VAL A 11 -16.88 -42.42 -26.89
N PRO A 12 -17.72 -43.47 -27.03
CA PRO A 12 -18.36 -44.12 -25.88
C PRO A 12 -17.37 -44.76 -24.91
N LEU A 13 -16.29 -45.38 -25.41
CA LEU A 13 -15.23 -45.95 -24.56
C LEU A 13 -14.50 -44.86 -23.78
N LEU A 14 -14.05 -43.80 -24.46
CA LEU A 14 -13.40 -42.66 -23.82
C LEU A 14 -14.31 -41.99 -22.80
N LYS A 15 -15.58 -41.76 -23.12
CA LYS A 15 -16.56 -41.21 -22.16
C LYS A 15 -16.63 -42.08 -20.88
N ASN A 16 -16.59 -43.37 -21.01
CA ASN A 16 -16.64 -44.26 -19.85
C ASN A 16 -15.36 -44.22 -19.01
N GLN A 17 -14.19 -44.20 -19.65
CA GLN A 17 -12.90 -44.05 -18.99
C GLN A 17 -12.76 -42.68 -18.29
N LEU A 18 -13.15 -41.60 -18.95
CA LEU A 18 -13.01 -40.25 -18.42
C LEU A 18 -13.99 -39.93 -17.29
N LYS A 19 -15.04 -40.72 -17.07
CA LYS A 19 -15.98 -40.52 -15.94
C LYS A 19 -15.33 -40.57 -14.57
N SER A 20 -14.32 -41.44 -14.39
CA SER A 20 -13.58 -41.60 -13.14
C SER A 20 -12.36 -40.68 -13.04
N TRP A 21 -12.02 -39.97 -14.10
CA TRP A 21 -10.84 -39.14 -14.16
C TRP A 21 -11.05 -37.78 -13.46
N ASN A 22 -10.20 -37.51 -12.47
CA ASN A 22 -10.10 -36.16 -11.92
C ASN A 22 -8.95 -35.43 -12.61
N CYS A 23 -9.30 -34.62 -13.61
CA CYS A 23 -8.33 -33.94 -14.46
C CYS A 23 -7.50 -32.87 -13.69
N LEU A 24 -7.98 -32.36 -12.57
CA LEU A 24 -7.26 -31.36 -11.75
C LEU A 24 -6.24 -32.04 -10.82
N VAL A 25 -6.45 -33.33 -10.46
CA VAL A 25 -5.51 -34.07 -9.61
C VAL A 25 -4.49 -34.84 -10.46
N GLN A 26 -4.91 -35.34 -11.59
CA GLN A 26 -4.08 -36.15 -12.51
C GLN A 26 -4.08 -35.53 -13.92
N PRO A 27 -3.48 -34.34 -14.09
CA PRO A 27 -3.58 -33.60 -15.35
C PRO A 27 -2.88 -34.29 -16.54
N HIS A 28 -1.91 -35.12 -16.28
CA HIS A 28 -1.15 -35.88 -17.34
C HIS A 28 -1.83 -37.15 -17.82
N GLN A 29 -2.82 -37.65 -17.09
CA GLN A 29 -3.50 -38.85 -17.47
C GLN A 29 -4.22 -38.70 -18.82
N TYR A 30 -4.18 -39.69 -19.67
CA TYR A 30 -4.76 -39.75 -21.02
C TYR A 30 -4.15 -38.83 -22.09
N ILE A 31 -3.09 -38.07 -21.78
CA ILE A 31 -2.44 -37.18 -22.75
C ILE A 31 -1.92 -37.95 -23.96
N GLU A 32 -1.19 -39.05 -23.70
CA GLU A 32 -0.58 -39.85 -24.77
C GLU A 32 -1.64 -40.49 -25.71
N GLU A 33 -2.78 -40.93 -25.15
CA GLU A 33 -3.89 -41.46 -25.94
C GLU A 33 -4.47 -40.35 -26.83
N PHE A 34 -4.63 -39.13 -26.31
CA PHE A 34 -5.15 -38.02 -27.11
C PHE A 34 -4.12 -37.53 -28.14
N ILE A 35 -2.82 -37.61 -27.88
CA ILE A 35 -1.78 -37.37 -28.89
C ILE A 35 -1.91 -38.37 -30.03
N GLN A 36 -2.05 -39.67 -29.72
CA GLN A 36 -2.24 -40.72 -30.73
C GLN A 36 -3.50 -40.47 -31.55
N TRP A 37 -4.63 -40.12 -30.92
CA TRP A 37 -5.86 -39.80 -31.62
C TRP A 37 -5.72 -38.54 -32.48
N LYS A 38 -4.98 -37.51 -32.04
CA LYS A 38 -4.68 -36.32 -32.82
C LYS A 38 -3.88 -36.69 -34.07
N ASN A 39 -2.90 -37.58 -33.96
CA ASN A 39 -2.09 -38.03 -35.08
C ASN A 39 -2.90 -38.87 -36.08
N ILE A 40 -3.77 -39.75 -35.60
CA ILE A 40 -4.59 -40.60 -36.46
C ILE A 40 -5.70 -39.83 -37.19
N LEU A 41 -6.38 -38.93 -36.49
CA LEU A 41 -7.55 -38.22 -36.99
C LEU A 41 -7.24 -36.84 -37.57
N GLY A 42 -6.05 -36.28 -37.23
CA GLY A 42 -5.60 -34.95 -37.66
C GLY A 42 -4.85 -34.93 -38.99
N HIS A 43 -4.33 -36.07 -39.47
CA HIS A 43 -3.51 -36.12 -40.68
C HIS A 43 -4.22 -35.75 -42.01
N ASN A 44 -5.54 -35.57 -41.99
CA ASN A 44 -6.32 -35.18 -43.18
C ASN A 44 -6.81 -33.73 -43.15
N ALA A 45 -6.40 -32.95 -42.23
CA ALA A 45 -6.78 -31.53 -42.16
C ALA A 45 -5.58 -30.68 -42.59
N ASN A 46 -5.64 -30.11 -43.82
CA ASN A 46 -4.75 -29.05 -44.26
C ASN A 46 -4.62 -28.00 -43.14
N GLU A 47 -3.40 -27.75 -42.67
CA GLU A 47 -3.05 -26.94 -41.49
C GLU A 47 -3.61 -25.52 -41.48
N HIS A 48 -4.21 -25.06 -42.58
CA HIS A 48 -4.74 -23.70 -42.74
C HIS A 48 -6.19 -23.49 -42.30
N ARG A 49 -6.90 -24.52 -41.79
CA ARG A 49 -8.30 -24.41 -41.30
C ARG A 49 -8.45 -24.86 -39.86
N GLN A 50 -7.73 -24.26 -38.95
CA GLN A 50 -7.83 -24.48 -37.49
C GLN A 50 -9.22 -24.14 -36.90
N THR A 51 -10.15 -23.70 -37.67
CA THR A 51 -11.47 -23.22 -37.24
C THR A 51 -12.64 -24.16 -37.59
N ASN A 52 -12.37 -25.37 -38.14
CA ASN A 52 -13.45 -26.27 -38.49
C ASN A 52 -13.84 -27.18 -37.29
N PRO A 53 -14.95 -26.89 -36.58
CA PRO A 53 -15.46 -27.69 -35.47
C PRO A 53 -15.90 -29.10 -35.87
N MET A 54 -16.01 -29.37 -37.17
CA MET A 54 -16.42 -30.68 -37.75
C MET A 54 -15.24 -31.62 -38.00
N ALA A 55 -13.98 -31.19 -37.72
CA ALA A 55 -12.83 -32.08 -37.81
C ALA A 55 -12.99 -33.27 -36.85
N PRO A 56 -12.71 -34.52 -37.28
CA PRO A 56 -13.00 -35.72 -36.48
C PRO A 56 -12.34 -35.70 -35.09
N TYR A 57 -11.11 -35.23 -34.97
CA TYR A 57 -10.43 -35.08 -33.69
C TYR A 57 -11.15 -34.07 -32.77
N HIS A 58 -11.62 -32.97 -33.33
CA HIS A 58 -12.35 -31.95 -32.54
C HIS A 58 -13.69 -32.52 -32.03
N ALA A 59 -14.38 -33.33 -32.83
CA ALA A 59 -15.60 -33.99 -32.40
C ALA A 59 -15.36 -34.97 -31.26
N VAL A 60 -14.26 -35.75 -31.31
CA VAL A 60 -13.85 -36.66 -30.22
C VAL A 60 -13.59 -35.86 -28.93
N LEU A 61 -12.82 -34.80 -28.99
CA LEU A 61 -12.57 -33.94 -27.84
C LEU A 61 -13.86 -33.34 -27.26
N TRP A 62 -14.73 -32.82 -28.14
CA TRP A 62 -15.97 -32.16 -27.70
C TRP A 62 -16.92 -33.17 -27.02
N GLU A 63 -17.04 -34.35 -27.56
CA GLU A 63 -17.99 -35.34 -27.08
C GLU A 63 -17.48 -36.14 -25.85
N SER A 64 -16.17 -36.40 -25.74
CA SER A 64 -15.64 -37.26 -24.67
C SER A 64 -14.92 -36.48 -23.57
N TRP A 65 -14.05 -35.54 -23.92
CA TRP A 65 -13.18 -34.83 -23.00
C TRP A 65 -13.87 -33.62 -22.37
N MET A 66 -14.55 -32.80 -23.18
CA MET A 66 -15.15 -31.52 -22.76
C MET A 66 -16.18 -31.64 -21.64
N PRO A 67 -17.06 -32.68 -21.59
CA PRO A 67 -18.01 -32.81 -20.48
C PRO A 67 -17.34 -33.01 -19.13
N THR A 68 -16.29 -33.81 -19.06
CA THR A 68 -15.52 -34.10 -17.84
C THR A 68 -14.82 -32.78 -17.34
N VAL A 69 -14.19 -32.06 -18.27
CA VAL A 69 -13.50 -30.84 -17.92
C VAL A 69 -14.48 -29.72 -17.51
N ARG A 70 -15.63 -29.62 -18.19
CA ARG A 70 -16.69 -28.68 -17.78
C ARG A 70 -17.18 -28.97 -16.37
N GLN A 71 -17.38 -30.23 -16.02
CA GLN A 71 -17.76 -30.63 -14.67
C GLN A 71 -16.67 -30.27 -13.67
N ALA A 72 -15.41 -30.56 -13.98
CA ALA A 72 -14.27 -30.24 -13.12
C ALA A 72 -14.13 -28.74 -12.86
N ILE A 73 -14.26 -27.90 -13.89
CA ILE A 73 -14.23 -26.43 -13.73
C ILE A 73 -15.44 -25.95 -12.92
N THR A 74 -16.61 -26.55 -13.09
CA THR A 74 -17.82 -26.18 -12.33
C THR A 74 -17.63 -26.44 -10.83
N SER A 75 -17.02 -27.56 -10.45
CA SER A 75 -16.75 -27.95 -9.06
C SER A 75 -15.47 -27.33 -8.48
N TRP A 76 -14.59 -26.82 -9.34
CA TRP A 76 -13.32 -26.23 -8.92
C TRP A 76 -13.49 -24.98 -8.07
N ASN A 77 -12.59 -24.80 -7.07
CA ASN A 77 -12.57 -23.61 -6.24
C ASN A 77 -11.67 -22.53 -6.89
N PRO A 78 -12.22 -21.36 -7.30
CA PRO A 78 -11.44 -20.28 -7.90
C PRO A 78 -10.33 -19.70 -7.01
N LYS A 79 -10.43 -19.86 -5.69
CA LYS A 79 -9.40 -19.40 -4.73
C LYS A 79 -8.15 -20.29 -4.71
N ASP A 80 -8.16 -21.40 -5.42
CA ASP A 80 -7.00 -22.27 -5.68
C ASP A 80 -6.79 -22.40 -7.19
N PRO A 81 -6.05 -21.47 -7.82
CA PRO A 81 -5.92 -21.40 -9.28
C PRO A 81 -4.99 -22.47 -9.88
N ASP A 82 -3.98 -22.91 -9.13
CA ASP A 82 -2.84 -23.68 -9.63
C ASP A 82 -3.22 -25.00 -10.31
N PRO A 83 -4.15 -25.84 -9.77
CA PRO A 83 -4.50 -27.09 -10.40
C PRO A 83 -5.10 -26.91 -11.80
N LEU A 84 -5.95 -25.89 -11.97
CA LEU A 84 -6.61 -25.65 -13.25
C LEU A 84 -5.65 -24.97 -14.25
N ILE A 85 -4.80 -24.07 -13.81
CA ILE A 85 -3.75 -23.44 -14.63
C ILE A 85 -2.78 -24.50 -15.15
N SER A 86 -2.30 -25.39 -14.27
CA SER A 86 -1.41 -26.48 -14.64
C SER A 86 -2.07 -27.41 -15.65
N PHE A 87 -3.31 -27.80 -15.41
CA PHE A 87 -4.09 -28.63 -16.32
C PHE A 87 -4.23 -27.98 -17.71
N LEU A 88 -4.66 -26.74 -17.78
CA LEU A 88 -4.83 -26.03 -19.05
C LEU A 88 -3.51 -25.84 -19.79
N GLY A 89 -2.41 -25.57 -19.07
CA GLY A 89 -1.07 -25.45 -19.65
C GLY A 89 -0.61 -26.73 -20.33
N ILE A 90 -0.83 -27.87 -19.68
CA ILE A 90 -0.48 -29.19 -20.19
C ILE A 90 -1.30 -29.56 -21.45
N TRP A 91 -2.61 -29.29 -21.42
CA TRP A 91 -3.52 -29.64 -22.52
C TRP A 91 -3.55 -28.63 -23.66
N ASN A 92 -2.94 -27.46 -23.49
CA ASN A 92 -2.99 -26.35 -24.46
C ASN A 92 -2.62 -26.75 -25.89
N GLN A 93 -1.60 -27.61 -26.05
CA GLN A 93 -1.12 -28.08 -27.38
C GLN A 93 -2.09 -29.05 -28.06
N LEU A 94 -2.94 -29.73 -27.30
CA LEU A 94 -3.90 -30.69 -27.79
C LEU A 94 -5.24 -30.07 -28.17
N LEU A 95 -5.56 -28.93 -27.59
CA LEU A 95 -6.85 -28.28 -27.77
C LEU A 95 -6.86 -27.34 -28.99
N PRO A 96 -7.88 -27.42 -29.85
CA PRO A 96 -8.07 -26.43 -30.90
C PRO A 96 -8.44 -25.07 -30.30
N ARG A 97 -7.98 -23.99 -30.94
CA ARG A 97 -8.12 -22.62 -30.43
C ARG A 97 -9.57 -22.24 -30.10
N TRP A 98 -10.52 -22.66 -30.94
CA TRP A 98 -11.95 -22.37 -30.70
C TRP A 98 -12.46 -23.01 -29.39
N MET A 99 -11.95 -24.19 -29.03
CA MET A 99 -12.31 -24.88 -27.79
C MET A 99 -11.68 -24.20 -26.57
N GLN A 100 -10.44 -23.74 -26.70
CA GLN A 100 -9.78 -22.93 -25.67
C GLN A 100 -10.59 -21.64 -25.39
N ILE A 101 -10.98 -20.95 -26.46
CA ILE A 101 -11.83 -19.74 -26.36
C ILE A 101 -13.15 -20.08 -25.67
N ASN A 102 -13.80 -21.20 -26.04
CA ASN A 102 -15.06 -21.63 -25.42
C ASN A 102 -14.87 -21.86 -23.90
N ILE A 103 -13.81 -22.58 -23.50
CA ILE A 103 -13.51 -22.81 -22.09
C ILE A 103 -13.29 -21.49 -21.35
N PHE A 104 -12.50 -20.59 -21.91
CA PHE A 104 -12.14 -19.34 -21.26
C PHE A 104 -13.35 -18.40 -21.15
N GLN A 105 -14.07 -18.17 -22.24
CA GLN A 105 -15.14 -17.16 -22.28
C GLN A 105 -16.46 -17.65 -21.67
N HIS A 106 -16.81 -18.94 -21.85
CA HIS A 106 -18.14 -19.43 -21.47
C HIS A 106 -18.16 -20.27 -20.19
N ILE A 107 -17.00 -20.68 -19.69
CA ILE A 107 -16.94 -21.51 -18.46
C ILE A 107 -16.09 -20.84 -17.39
N LEU A 108 -14.85 -20.49 -17.70
CA LEU A 108 -13.88 -20.00 -16.72
C LEU A 108 -14.20 -18.55 -16.29
N LEU A 109 -14.33 -17.62 -17.24
CA LEU A 109 -14.63 -16.21 -16.93
C LEU A 109 -15.91 -16.03 -16.11
N PRO A 110 -17.07 -16.65 -16.47
CA PRO A 110 -18.26 -16.55 -15.64
C PRO A 110 -18.06 -17.11 -14.23
N LYS A 111 -17.28 -18.18 -14.09
CA LYS A 111 -16.96 -18.75 -12.78
C LYS A 111 -16.09 -17.80 -11.93
N LEU A 112 -15.08 -17.18 -12.55
CA LEU A 112 -14.24 -16.16 -11.88
C LEU A 112 -15.08 -14.91 -11.52
N GLN A 113 -15.94 -14.44 -12.42
CA GLN A 113 -16.84 -13.33 -12.14
C GLN A 113 -17.74 -13.60 -10.92
N SER A 114 -18.39 -14.76 -10.89
CA SER A 114 -19.23 -15.15 -9.76
C SER A 114 -18.43 -15.25 -8.45
N ALA A 115 -17.19 -15.76 -8.52
CA ALA A 115 -16.32 -15.82 -7.35
C ALA A 115 -15.92 -14.42 -6.86
N VAL A 116 -15.62 -13.49 -7.78
CA VAL A 116 -15.32 -12.08 -7.44
C VAL A 116 -16.56 -11.38 -6.88
N GLU A 117 -17.76 -11.69 -7.36
CA GLU A 117 -19.01 -11.15 -6.81
C GLU A 117 -19.28 -11.63 -5.37
N LEU A 118 -18.89 -12.84 -5.03
CA LEU A 118 -19.02 -13.40 -3.70
C LEU A 118 -17.89 -12.96 -2.74
N TRP A 119 -16.72 -12.61 -3.27
CA TRP A 119 -15.57 -12.20 -2.47
C TRP A 119 -15.84 -10.89 -1.70
N ASP A 120 -15.42 -10.84 -0.43
CA ASP A 120 -15.49 -9.64 0.42
C ASP A 120 -14.09 -9.30 0.96
N PRO A 121 -13.55 -8.11 0.63
CA PRO A 121 -12.23 -7.69 1.07
C PRO A 121 -12.07 -7.55 2.58
N THR A 122 -13.16 -7.50 3.35
CA THR A 122 -13.13 -7.31 4.80
C THR A 122 -13.19 -8.61 5.59
N THR A 123 -13.74 -9.67 5.01
CA THR A 123 -13.98 -10.95 5.69
C THR A 123 -13.14 -12.10 5.12
N ASP A 124 -12.80 -12.04 3.84
CA ASP A 124 -12.02 -13.08 3.18
C ASP A 124 -10.54 -13.02 3.57
N GLN A 125 -10.00 -14.16 4.04
CA GLN A 125 -8.60 -14.26 4.43
C GLN A 125 -7.65 -14.39 3.23
N ILE A 126 -8.15 -14.88 2.10
CA ILE A 126 -7.35 -15.06 0.87
C ILE A 126 -7.44 -13.77 0.05
N PRO A 127 -6.31 -13.08 -0.15
CA PRO A 127 -6.29 -11.84 -0.92
C PRO A 127 -6.62 -12.12 -2.38
N ILE A 128 -7.40 -11.21 -3.00
CA ILE A 128 -7.94 -11.41 -4.36
C ILE A 128 -6.85 -11.50 -5.43
N ASP A 129 -5.76 -10.79 -5.24
CA ASP A 129 -4.61 -10.81 -6.16
C ASP A 129 -4.00 -12.21 -6.27
N SER A 130 -3.96 -12.99 -5.18
CA SER A 130 -3.36 -14.33 -5.15
C SER A 130 -4.07 -15.35 -6.05
N TRP A 131 -5.36 -15.17 -6.35
CA TRP A 131 -6.11 -16.12 -7.17
C TRP A 131 -6.68 -15.52 -8.46
N ILE A 132 -6.63 -14.20 -8.66
CA ILE A 132 -7.00 -13.55 -9.93
C ILE A 132 -5.77 -13.29 -10.80
N ILE A 133 -4.67 -12.77 -10.24
CA ILE A 133 -3.47 -12.43 -11.02
C ILE A 133 -2.84 -13.62 -11.75
N PRO A 134 -2.80 -14.83 -11.19
CA PRO A 134 -2.27 -15.99 -11.91
C PRO A 134 -2.96 -16.29 -13.25
N TRP A 135 -4.17 -15.81 -13.47
CA TRP A 135 -4.89 -15.94 -14.74
C TRP A 135 -4.48 -14.93 -15.81
N LEU A 136 -3.73 -13.89 -15.46
CA LEU A 136 -3.33 -12.83 -16.38
C LEU A 136 -2.58 -13.36 -17.62
N PRO A 137 -1.61 -14.29 -17.51
CA PRO A 137 -0.90 -14.82 -18.67
C PRO A 137 -1.79 -15.64 -19.62
N ILE A 138 -2.95 -16.12 -19.16
CA ILE A 138 -3.85 -17.02 -19.91
C ILE A 138 -5.01 -16.24 -20.51
N LEU A 139 -5.60 -15.32 -19.75
CA LEU A 139 -6.81 -14.59 -20.11
C LEU A 139 -6.53 -13.19 -20.65
N ASP A 140 -5.34 -12.64 -20.37
CA ASP A 140 -4.91 -11.32 -20.82
C ASP A 140 -6.01 -10.25 -20.64
N ASP A 141 -6.32 -9.49 -21.66
CA ASP A 141 -7.34 -8.42 -21.64
C ASP A 141 -8.74 -8.89 -21.23
N GLN A 142 -9.08 -10.18 -21.43
CA GLN A 142 -10.39 -10.71 -21.05
C GLN A 142 -10.62 -10.67 -19.53
N LEU A 143 -9.55 -10.73 -18.73
CA LEU A 143 -9.63 -10.64 -17.29
C LEU A 143 -10.08 -9.24 -16.83
N ALA A 144 -9.93 -8.22 -17.65
CA ALA A 144 -10.34 -6.85 -17.33
C ALA A 144 -11.81 -6.71 -16.97
N ILE A 145 -12.65 -7.68 -17.36
CA ILE A 145 -14.10 -7.67 -17.06
C ILE A 145 -14.38 -7.75 -15.54
N VAL A 146 -13.49 -8.34 -14.74
CA VAL A 146 -13.65 -8.46 -13.27
C VAL A 146 -13.14 -7.23 -12.51
N TYR A 147 -12.30 -6.39 -13.12
CA TYR A 147 -11.65 -5.27 -12.42
C TYR A 147 -12.63 -4.21 -11.89
N PRO A 148 -13.72 -3.84 -12.60
CA PRO A 148 -14.70 -2.90 -12.06
C PRO A 148 -15.35 -3.38 -10.76
N THR A 149 -15.70 -4.67 -10.68
CA THR A 149 -16.29 -5.28 -9.47
C THR A 149 -15.29 -5.27 -8.33
N ILE A 150 -14.02 -5.63 -8.59
CA ILE A 150 -12.94 -5.58 -7.60
C ILE A 150 -12.76 -4.15 -7.07
N ARG A 151 -12.65 -3.17 -7.98
CA ARG A 151 -12.52 -1.75 -7.59
C ARG A 151 -13.68 -1.27 -6.75
N ASN A 152 -14.92 -1.63 -7.09
CA ASN A 152 -16.09 -1.22 -6.33
C ASN A 152 -16.09 -1.82 -4.91
N LYS A 153 -15.71 -3.09 -4.76
CA LYS A 153 -15.62 -3.75 -3.45
C LYS A 153 -14.51 -3.15 -2.59
N LEU A 154 -13.33 -2.92 -3.17
CA LEU A 154 -12.22 -2.24 -2.48
C LEU A 154 -12.60 -0.80 -2.10
N ALA A 155 -13.27 -0.05 -2.99
CA ALA A 155 -13.76 1.29 -2.67
C ALA A 155 -14.75 1.30 -1.49
N ASN A 156 -15.61 0.29 -1.39
CA ASN A 156 -16.53 0.16 -0.26
C ASN A 156 -15.80 -0.16 1.05
N ALA A 157 -14.83 -1.06 1.03
CA ALA A 157 -13.99 -1.37 2.19
C ALA A 157 -13.21 -0.13 2.67
N LEU A 158 -12.69 0.67 1.73
CA LEU A 158 -11.94 1.90 2.05
C LEU A 158 -12.79 3.01 2.68
N LYS A 159 -14.12 2.92 2.69
CA LYS A 159 -14.98 3.91 3.38
C LYS A 159 -14.70 3.94 4.89
N ALA A 160 -14.50 2.78 5.50
CA ALA A 160 -14.17 2.64 6.91
C ALA A 160 -12.66 2.67 7.21
N TRP A 161 -11.82 2.64 6.16
CA TRP A 161 -10.36 2.61 6.31
C TRP A 161 -9.79 3.94 6.79
N HIS A 162 -8.71 3.86 7.57
CA HIS A 162 -7.96 5.01 8.08
C HIS A 162 -6.49 4.93 7.61
N PRO A 163 -5.80 6.07 7.32
CA PRO A 163 -4.41 6.09 6.84
C PRO A 163 -3.35 5.45 7.76
N SER A 164 -3.64 5.29 9.05
CA SER A 164 -2.77 4.56 9.98
C SER A 164 -2.68 3.06 9.68
N ASP A 165 -3.66 2.53 8.95
CA ASP A 165 -3.69 1.13 8.52
C ASP A 165 -3.00 0.97 7.15
N GLY A 166 -1.84 0.31 7.13
CA GLY A 166 -1.09 0.04 5.90
C GLY A 166 -1.71 -1.01 4.98
N SER A 167 -2.81 -1.67 5.39
CA SER A 167 -3.42 -2.78 4.64
C SER A 167 -3.90 -2.36 3.24
N ALA A 168 -4.49 -1.17 3.11
CA ALA A 168 -4.97 -0.66 1.83
C ALA A 168 -3.86 -0.56 0.77
N LYS A 169 -2.67 -0.13 1.17
CA LYS A 169 -1.52 -0.04 0.27
C LYS A 169 -1.02 -1.43 -0.14
N GLN A 170 -1.00 -2.39 0.80
CA GLN A 170 -0.61 -3.77 0.51
C GLN A 170 -1.56 -4.41 -0.50
N VAL A 171 -2.87 -4.24 -0.32
CA VAL A 171 -3.89 -4.77 -1.24
C VAL A 171 -3.84 -4.10 -2.62
N LEU A 172 -3.55 -2.78 -2.70
CA LEU A 172 -3.50 -2.06 -3.97
C LEU A 172 -2.18 -2.24 -4.74
N ARG A 173 -1.10 -2.60 -4.06
CA ARG A 173 0.24 -2.71 -4.68
C ARG A 173 0.30 -3.67 -5.86
N PRO A 174 -0.26 -4.90 -5.81
CA PRO A 174 -0.25 -5.82 -6.94
C PRO A 174 -1.00 -5.28 -8.16
N TRP A 175 -2.01 -4.43 -7.96
CA TRP A 175 -2.85 -3.87 -9.02
C TRP A 175 -2.27 -2.65 -9.73
N LYS A 176 -1.18 -2.07 -9.19
CA LYS A 176 -0.58 -0.84 -9.72
C LYS A 176 -0.16 -0.96 -11.18
N ASP A 177 0.40 -2.13 -11.53
CA ASP A 177 0.92 -2.40 -12.87
C ASP A 177 -0.09 -3.16 -13.77
N ILE A 178 -1.21 -3.61 -13.18
CA ILE A 178 -2.24 -4.40 -13.86
C ILE A 178 -3.39 -3.52 -14.35
N TRP A 179 -3.88 -2.62 -13.50
CA TRP A 179 -4.93 -1.69 -13.92
C TRP A 179 -4.35 -0.63 -14.84
N LYS A 180 -5.18 -0.15 -15.76
CA LYS A 180 -4.81 1.00 -16.58
C LYS A 180 -4.42 2.17 -15.67
N PRO A 181 -3.34 2.92 -15.99
CA PRO A 181 -2.88 4.03 -15.16
C PRO A 181 -3.98 5.05 -14.83
N GLU A 182 -4.88 5.32 -15.79
CA GLU A 182 -6.02 6.20 -15.60
C GLU A 182 -7.03 5.68 -14.57
N ASP A 183 -7.28 4.37 -14.55
CA ASP A 183 -8.22 3.74 -13.63
C ASP A 183 -7.64 3.70 -12.20
N MET A 184 -6.34 3.41 -12.06
CA MET A 184 -5.63 3.49 -10.78
C MET A 184 -5.64 4.92 -10.25
N LEU A 185 -5.35 5.90 -11.11
CA LEU A 185 -5.40 7.31 -10.76
C LEU A 185 -6.79 7.74 -10.28
N LYS A 186 -7.83 7.44 -11.06
CA LYS A 186 -9.22 7.74 -10.67
C LYS A 186 -9.60 7.09 -9.35
N PHE A 187 -9.18 5.84 -9.15
CA PHE A 187 -9.45 5.09 -7.92
C PHE A 187 -8.79 5.74 -6.70
N THR A 188 -7.49 6.05 -6.78
CA THR A 188 -6.71 6.63 -5.67
C THR A 188 -7.15 8.06 -5.36
N LEU A 189 -7.41 8.90 -6.37
CA LEU A 189 -7.92 10.26 -6.15
C LEU A 189 -9.30 10.27 -5.51
N LYS A 190 -10.17 9.30 -5.85
CA LYS A 190 -11.54 9.26 -5.31
C LYS A 190 -11.61 8.66 -3.90
N ASN A 191 -10.83 7.63 -3.61
CA ASN A 191 -11.03 6.82 -2.40
C ASN A 191 -9.90 6.99 -1.35
N ILE A 192 -8.69 7.35 -1.76
CA ILE A 192 -7.54 7.50 -0.88
C ILE A 192 -7.28 8.97 -0.54
N LEU A 193 -7.16 9.84 -1.56
CA LEU A 193 -6.80 11.25 -1.35
C LEU A 193 -7.70 11.96 -0.31
N PRO A 194 -9.05 11.83 -0.31
CA PRO A 194 -9.88 12.51 0.69
C PRO A 194 -9.59 12.06 2.14
N LYS A 195 -9.19 10.79 2.32
CA LYS A 195 -8.80 10.27 3.63
C LYS A 195 -7.47 10.83 4.11
N LEU A 196 -6.52 11.00 3.19
CA LEU A 196 -5.24 11.64 3.47
C LEU A 196 -5.40 13.13 3.76
N GLU A 197 -6.28 13.82 3.02
CA GLU A 197 -6.65 15.23 3.28
C GLU A 197 -7.26 15.37 4.67
N GLN A 198 -8.20 14.52 5.03
CA GLN A 198 -8.83 14.50 6.36
C GLN A 198 -7.80 14.27 7.47
N CYS A 199 -6.93 13.28 7.32
CA CYS A 199 -5.85 12.98 8.28
C CYS A 199 -4.92 14.18 8.44
N MET A 200 -4.45 14.78 7.34
CA MET A 200 -3.59 15.96 7.36
C MET A 200 -4.30 17.18 7.96
N ALA A 201 -5.59 17.33 7.70
CA ALA A 201 -6.38 18.48 8.20
C ALA A 201 -6.70 18.37 9.69
N MET A 202 -7.09 17.18 10.17
CA MET A 202 -7.67 17.01 11.50
C MET A 202 -6.70 16.41 12.52
N GLU A 203 -5.81 15.51 12.10
CA GLU A 203 -4.95 14.76 13.02
C GLU A 203 -3.53 15.30 13.10
N LEU A 204 -3.01 15.86 11.99
CA LEU A 204 -1.70 16.51 12.04
C LEU A 204 -1.80 17.84 12.77
N ILE A 205 -1.33 17.84 14.02
CA ILE A 205 -1.18 19.05 14.84
C ILE A 205 0.29 19.45 14.80
N ILE A 206 0.57 20.70 14.42
CA ILE A 206 1.93 21.26 14.44
C ILE A 206 2.23 21.77 15.85
N ASN A 207 3.15 21.14 16.53
CA ASN A 207 3.54 21.50 17.90
C ASN A 207 5.07 21.56 18.04
N PRO A 208 5.67 22.74 18.27
CA PRO A 208 7.11 22.87 18.41
C PRO A 208 7.72 22.14 19.60
N VAL A 209 6.94 21.90 20.65
CA VAL A 209 7.41 21.27 21.90
C VAL A 209 7.35 19.76 21.82
N GLN A 210 6.22 19.23 21.33
CA GLN A 210 5.99 17.77 21.26
C GLN A 210 5.25 17.45 19.96
N GLN A 211 6.02 17.15 18.92
CA GLN A 211 5.48 16.85 17.60
C GLN A 211 5.17 15.36 17.45
N ASP A 212 3.91 15.03 17.22
CA ASP A 212 3.54 13.73 16.67
C ASP A 212 3.68 13.77 15.13
N LEU A 213 4.57 12.91 14.62
CA LEU A 213 4.83 12.76 13.19
C LEU A 213 4.07 11.59 12.55
N ASN A 214 3.32 10.80 13.31
CA ASN A 214 2.61 9.64 12.76
C ASN A 214 1.65 10.03 11.62
N PRO A 215 0.77 11.04 11.77
CA PRO A 215 -0.13 11.45 10.69
C PRO A 215 0.63 11.92 9.44
N TRP A 216 1.80 12.55 9.63
CA TRP A 216 2.68 12.94 8.53
C TRP A 216 3.19 11.73 7.75
N PHE A 217 3.72 10.74 8.46
CA PHE A 217 4.27 9.54 7.82
C PHE A 217 3.20 8.71 7.14
N TRP A 218 2.01 8.57 7.72
CA TRP A 218 0.89 7.87 7.09
C TRP A 218 0.51 8.48 5.74
N VAL A 219 0.55 9.81 5.64
CA VAL A 219 0.25 10.50 4.39
C VAL A 219 1.42 10.41 3.41
N MET A 220 2.67 10.63 3.87
CA MET A 220 3.85 10.58 2.99
C MET A 220 4.12 9.17 2.43
N ASP A 221 3.68 8.11 3.10
CA ASP A 221 3.78 6.74 2.61
C ASP A 221 3.03 6.51 1.28
N TRP A 222 2.05 7.34 0.96
CA TRP A 222 1.33 7.29 -0.32
C TRP A 222 2.06 7.98 -1.49
N LEU A 223 3.22 8.56 -1.23
CA LEU A 223 4.05 9.11 -2.30
C LEU A 223 4.48 8.00 -3.27
N GLY A 224 4.22 8.19 -4.57
CA GLY A 224 4.44 7.16 -5.59
C GLY A 224 3.20 6.30 -5.92
N PHE A 225 2.15 6.32 -5.08
CA PHE A 225 0.80 5.85 -5.47
C PHE A 225 -0.07 6.98 -6.01
N LEU A 226 0.04 8.15 -5.39
CA LEU A 226 -0.63 9.38 -5.84
C LEU A 226 0.31 10.18 -6.74
N PRO A 227 -0.24 10.94 -7.69
CA PRO A 227 0.53 11.89 -8.47
C PRO A 227 1.19 12.94 -7.55
N GLN A 228 2.40 13.35 -7.90
CA GLN A 228 3.13 14.39 -7.17
C GLN A 228 2.31 15.68 -7.04
N ALA A 229 1.58 16.06 -8.10
CA ALA A 229 0.71 17.25 -8.08
C ALA A 229 -0.39 17.17 -7.01
N ALA A 230 -1.00 16.00 -6.80
CA ALA A 230 -2.00 15.81 -5.75
C ALA A 230 -1.39 15.93 -4.35
N MET A 231 -0.20 15.37 -4.14
CA MET A 231 0.54 15.49 -2.88
C MET A 231 0.95 16.93 -2.60
N LEU A 232 1.38 17.68 -3.61
CA LEU A 232 1.70 19.11 -3.48
C LEU A 232 0.46 19.93 -3.08
N THR A 233 -0.66 19.71 -3.76
CA THR A 233 -1.93 20.38 -3.43
C THR A 233 -2.37 20.08 -2.00
N LEU A 234 -2.21 18.84 -1.54
CA LEU A 234 -2.50 18.42 -0.18
C LEU A 234 -1.63 19.17 0.83
N LEU A 235 -0.31 19.29 0.58
CA LEU A 235 0.61 20.02 1.44
C LEU A 235 0.29 21.53 1.46
N GLU A 236 0.01 22.13 0.30
CA GLU A 236 -0.34 23.55 0.20
C GLU A 236 -1.61 23.90 0.95
N ARG A 237 -2.61 23.01 0.93
CA ARG A 237 -3.91 23.26 1.58
C ARG A 237 -3.91 22.98 3.08
N HIS A 238 -3.25 21.89 3.51
CA HIS A 238 -3.45 21.37 4.87
C HIS A 238 -2.21 21.39 5.76
N PHE A 239 -1.00 21.42 5.19
CA PHE A 239 0.25 21.42 5.95
C PHE A 239 0.84 22.84 6.09
N PHE A 240 1.22 23.48 4.99
CA PHE A 240 1.95 24.74 5.03
C PHE A 240 1.21 25.86 5.74
N PRO A 241 -0.11 26.05 5.63
CA PRO A 241 -0.81 27.10 6.38
C PRO A 241 -0.67 26.93 7.89
N LYS A 242 -0.84 25.70 8.40
CA LYS A 242 -0.68 25.39 9.82
C LYS A 242 0.76 25.59 10.28
N TRP A 243 1.70 25.12 9.50
CA TRP A 243 3.12 25.17 9.79
C TRP A 243 3.63 26.63 9.85
N LEU A 244 3.28 27.45 8.88
CA LEU A 244 3.61 28.89 8.88
C LEU A 244 2.91 29.65 9.99
N GLN A 245 1.65 29.31 10.29
CA GLN A 245 0.91 29.93 11.39
C GLN A 245 1.59 29.68 12.74
N VAL A 246 1.98 28.43 13.01
CA VAL A 246 2.69 28.07 14.24
C VAL A 246 4.05 28.76 14.30
N LEU A 247 4.79 28.82 13.20
CA LEU A 247 6.06 29.56 13.13
C LEU A 247 5.85 31.04 13.44
N ALA A 248 4.84 31.68 12.86
CA ALA A 248 4.53 33.10 13.13
C ALA A 248 4.20 33.36 14.60
N GLN A 249 3.34 32.49 15.18
CA GLN A 249 2.97 32.59 16.60
C GLN A 249 4.17 32.42 17.51
N TRP A 250 5.04 31.43 17.20
CA TRP A 250 6.25 31.18 17.99
C TRP A 250 7.25 32.35 17.91
N LEU A 251 7.49 32.89 16.72
CA LEU A 251 8.37 34.03 16.50
C LEU A 251 7.91 35.31 17.27
N ASN A 252 6.61 35.51 17.43
CA ASN A 252 6.05 36.66 18.19
C ASN A 252 6.26 36.55 19.72
N GLN A 253 6.67 35.38 20.23
CA GLN A 253 6.89 35.14 21.68
C GLN A 253 8.36 35.30 22.12
N ASN A 254 9.20 35.93 21.29
CA ASN A 254 10.65 36.05 21.52
C ASN A 254 11.33 34.71 21.84
N PRO A 255 11.25 33.74 20.93
CA PRO A 255 11.75 32.40 21.15
C PRO A 255 13.28 32.32 21.12
N ASN A 256 13.82 31.19 21.59
CA ASN A 256 15.19 30.82 21.29
C ASN A 256 15.34 30.49 19.79
N TYR A 257 16.00 31.40 19.06
CA TYR A 257 16.17 31.25 17.59
C TYR A 257 16.91 29.97 17.18
N LYS A 258 17.74 29.39 18.06
CA LYS A 258 18.40 28.11 17.81
C LYS A 258 17.36 26.96 17.78
N GLU A 259 16.40 26.99 18.68
CA GLU A 259 15.31 25.99 18.72
C GLU A 259 14.42 26.11 17.48
N VAL A 260 14.05 27.33 17.09
CA VAL A 260 13.27 27.57 15.84
C VAL A 260 14.02 27.05 14.62
N THR A 261 15.33 27.30 14.55
CA THR A 261 16.17 26.81 13.44
C THR A 261 16.21 25.27 13.39
N ASN A 262 16.34 24.64 14.54
CA ASN A 262 16.34 23.16 14.61
C ASN A 262 14.99 22.58 14.23
N TRP A 263 13.90 23.18 14.69
CA TRP A 263 12.55 22.78 14.29
C TRP A 263 12.29 22.94 12.79
N TYR A 264 12.71 24.06 12.19
CA TYR A 264 12.64 24.28 10.75
C TYR A 264 13.43 23.21 9.98
N LYS A 265 14.67 22.92 10.39
CA LYS A 265 15.50 21.88 9.77
C LYS A 265 14.84 20.50 9.90
N GLY A 266 14.32 20.15 11.08
CA GLY A 266 13.65 18.89 11.30
C GLY A 266 12.45 18.68 10.36
N TRP A 267 11.63 19.71 10.15
CA TRP A 267 10.55 19.61 9.17
C TRP A 267 11.02 19.53 7.73
N LYS A 268 12.04 20.33 7.37
CA LYS A 268 12.63 20.26 6.03
C LYS A 268 13.18 18.88 5.71
N ASP A 269 13.83 18.23 6.68
CA ASP A 269 14.41 16.90 6.52
C ASP A 269 13.34 15.81 6.45
N ASN A 270 12.17 16.02 7.04
CA ASN A 270 11.02 15.11 6.95
C ASN A 270 10.24 15.23 5.64
N ILE A 271 10.40 16.32 4.88
CA ILE A 271 9.77 16.45 3.56
C ILE A 271 10.57 15.61 2.56
N PRO A 272 9.93 14.66 1.83
CA PRO A 272 10.61 13.86 0.84
C PRO A 272 11.32 14.71 -0.23
N GLN A 273 12.56 14.34 -0.59
CA GLN A 273 13.41 15.10 -1.50
C GLN A 273 12.73 15.41 -2.86
N GLN A 274 11.87 14.49 -3.33
CA GLN A 274 11.10 14.70 -4.56
C GLN A 274 10.15 15.90 -4.47
N LEU A 275 9.61 16.20 -3.28
CA LEU A 275 8.73 17.33 -3.05
C LEU A 275 9.51 18.61 -2.70
N VAL A 276 10.60 18.51 -1.93
CA VAL A 276 11.46 19.65 -1.57
C VAL A 276 11.95 20.40 -2.81
N ASN A 277 12.29 19.66 -3.88
CA ASN A 277 12.83 20.23 -5.12
C ASN A 277 11.76 20.95 -5.99
N THR A 278 10.51 20.94 -5.58
CA THR A 278 9.43 21.60 -6.33
C THR A 278 9.37 23.10 -6.01
N PRO A 279 9.05 23.96 -7.01
CA PRO A 279 8.97 25.42 -6.80
C PRO A 279 7.98 25.81 -5.68
N GLN A 280 6.87 25.07 -5.57
CA GLN A 280 5.83 25.32 -4.57
C GLN A 280 6.36 25.14 -3.14
N VAL A 281 7.02 24.01 -2.87
CA VAL A 281 7.60 23.72 -1.55
C VAL A 281 8.75 24.67 -1.26
N GLN A 282 9.62 24.95 -2.22
CA GLN A 282 10.72 25.92 -2.08
C GLN A 282 10.20 27.31 -1.74
N HIS A 283 9.11 27.77 -2.37
CA HIS A 283 8.49 29.03 -2.06
C HIS A 283 8.02 29.09 -0.59
N GLN A 284 7.37 28.05 -0.07
CA GLN A 284 6.92 27.99 1.31
C GLN A 284 8.09 27.97 2.31
N LEU A 285 9.14 27.21 1.99
CA LEU A 285 10.37 27.17 2.79
C LEU A 285 11.08 28.53 2.78
N GLN A 286 11.14 29.23 1.64
CA GLN A 286 11.71 30.58 1.55
C GLN A 286 10.87 31.61 2.32
N GLN A 287 9.54 31.49 2.26
CA GLN A 287 8.65 32.36 3.04
C GLN A 287 8.92 32.22 4.55
N SER A 288 9.10 31.01 5.05
CA SER A 288 9.42 30.77 6.46
C SER A 288 10.79 31.36 6.86
N LEU A 289 11.80 31.22 5.99
CA LEU A 289 13.12 31.85 6.23
C LEU A 289 13.03 33.38 6.26
N ASN A 290 12.24 33.97 5.37
CA ASN A 290 11.99 35.42 5.36
C ASN A 290 11.31 35.90 6.66
N MET A 291 10.37 35.09 7.18
CA MET A 291 9.72 35.38 8.48
C MET A 291 10.74 35.36 9.61
N MET A 292 11.59 34.35 9.70
CA MET A 292 12.65 34.25 10.72
C MET A 292 13.66 35.39 10.61
N THR A 293 14.10 35.73 9.40
CA THR A 293 15.07 36.82 9.16
C THR A 293 14.51 38.18 9.56
N ARG A 294 13.22 38.46 9.28
CA ARG A 294 12.57 39.69 9.69
C ARG A 294 12.64 39.91 11.20
N VAL A 295 12.28 38.86 11.96
CA VAL A 295 12.24 39.00 13.44
C VAL A 295 13.64 39.19 14.02
N VAL A 296 14.65 38.48 13.48
CA VAL A 296 16.05 38.67 13.88
C VAL A 296 16.52 40.09 13.60
N ASN A 297 16.22 40.66 12.43
CA ASN A 297 16.60 42.02 12.07
C ASN A 297 15.88 43.06 12.92
N MET A 298 14.61 42.83 13.29
CA MET A 298 13.88 43.74 14.20
C MET A 298 14.43 43.70 15.63
N SER A 299 14.92 42.56 16.10
CA SER A 299 15.53 42.43 17.42
C SER A 299 16.96 42.97 17.50
N SER A 300 17.67 43.08 16.35
CA SER A 300 19.04 43.60 16.28
C SER A 300 19.14 45.12 16.10
N HIS A 301 18.01 45.83 15.85
CA HIS A 301 17.97 47.26 15.79
C HIS A 301 16.96 47.79 16.80
N PRO A 302 17.37 48.14 18.05
CA PRO A 302 16.55 48.95 18.94
C PRO A 302 16.40 50.31 18.28
N MET A 303 15.15 50.72 18.02
CA MET A 303 14.80 52.04 17.46
C MET A 303 15.50 53.16 18.24
N SER A 304 16.51 53.78 17.65
CA SER A 304 16.90 55.14 18.00
C SER A 304 15.82 56.06 17.47
N GLN A 305 14.95 56.48 18.38
CA GLN A 305 14.02 57.60 18.15
C GLN A 305 14.82 58.87 17.92
N GLN A 306 14.67 59.47 16.76
CA GLN A 306 14.82 60.91 16.63
C GLN A 306 13.63 61.45 15.85
N PRO A 307 12.92 62.49 16.38
CA PRO A 307 11.80 63.12 15.71
C PRO A 307 12.31 64.26 14.86
N GLY A 308 11.87 64.35 13.64
CA GLY A 308 12.08 65.59 12.88
C GLY A 308 11.72 65.51 11.40
N ALA A 309 10.68 66.28 11.09
CA ALA A 309 10.37 66.99 9.84
C ALA A 309 9.81 66.28 8.64
N SER A 310 8.52 66.34 8.48
CA SER A 310 7.78 67.08 7.40
C SER A 310 8.06 66.68 5.93
N ALA A 311 6.95 66.48 5.31
CA ALA A 311 6.49 66.86 3.98
C ALA A 311 6.48 65.82 2.87
N GLU A 312 5.31 65.64 2.42
CA GLU A 312 4.62 65.72 1.13
C GLU A 312 4.43 64.38 0.34
N MET A 313 3.17 64.01 0.40
CA MET A 313 2.13 63.89 -0.65
C MET A 313 2.50 63.22 -2.00
N SER A 314 1.85 62.15 -2.25
CA SER A 314 1.02 61.76 -3.41
C SER A 314 1.04 60.24 -3.52
N GLY A 315 0.01 59.50 -3.51
CA GLY A 315 -1.33 59.54 -4.01
C GLY A 315 -1.68 58.16 -4.55
N LEU A 316 -2.87 57.76 -4.21
CA LEU A 316 -3.73 56.80 -4.91
C LEU A 316 -3.85 55.35 -4.43
N ASN A 317 -4.99 55.19 -3.78
CA ASN A 317 -6.09 54.23 -3.87
C ASN A 317 -5.98 52.85 -3.19
N ALA A 318 -6.62 52.91 -2.14
CA ALA A 318 -7.65 52.17 -1.41
C ALA A 318 -8.37 51.06 -2.17
N ASN A 319 -8.37 49.85 -1.60
CA ASN A 319 -9.61 49.13 -1.46
C ASN A 319 -9.59 48.31 -0.15
N GLU A 320 -10.12 48.97 0.87
CA GLU A 320 -10.53 48.33 2.13
C GLU A 320 -11.76 47.47 1.88
N ARG A 321 -11.70 46.23 2.27
CA ARG A 321 -12.89 45.50 2.73
C ARG A 321 -12.68 45.06 4.17
N ARG A 322 -13.32 45.83 5.03
CA ARG A 322 -13.62 45.51 6.44
C ARG A 322 -14.31 44.16 6.52
N PHE A 323 -13.80 43.28 7.37
CA PHE A 323 -14.62 42.30 8.04
C PHE A 323 -14.62 42.57 9.54
N THR A 324 -15.81 42.88 10.01
CA THR A 324 -16.19 43.14 11.40
C THR A 324 -16.09 41.86 12.22
N ALA A 325 -15.51 41.99 13.40
CA ALA A 325 -15.53 41.03 14.48
C ALA A 325 -16.91 40.97 15.17
N PRO A 326 -17.32 39.84 15.72
CA PRO A 326 -18.32 39.77 16.79
C PRO A 326 -17.66 39.74 18.17
N THR A 327 -18.27 40.46 18.99
CA THR A 327 -18.11 40.91 20.36
C THR A 327 -17.96 39.78 21.39
N GLU A 328 -17.20 40.10 22.40
CA GLU A 328 -16.92 39.54 23.71
C GLU A 328 -17.98 38.63 24.38
N MET A 329 -17.47 37.60 25.06
CA MET A 329 -18.00 37.21 26.38
C MET A 329 -16.83 36.95 27.35
N ARG A 330 -16.69 37.89 28.30
CA ARG A 330 -15.89 37.74 29.51
C ARG A 330 -16.49 36.70 30.42
N LEU A 331 -15.66 35.79 30.91
CA LEU A 331 -15.77 35.32 32.31
C LEU A 331 -14.36 34.92 32.77
N GLY A 332 -13.98 35.48 33.89
CA GLY A 332 -12.67 35.39 34.47
C GLY A 332 -12.43 34.09 35.20
N ALA A 333 -11.17 33.78 35.31
CA ALA A 333 -10.51 33.35 36.57
C ALA A 333 -9.03 33.10 36.28
N SER A 334 -8.20 33.74 37.06
CA SER A 334 -6.79 33.60 37.27
C SER A 334 -6.38 32.12 37.45
N SER A 335 -5.40 31.67 36.64
CA SER A 335 -4.35 30.79 37.12
C SER A 335 -3.15 30.92 36.19
N ALA A 336 -1.99 31.17 36.77
CA ALA A 336 -0.72 31.35 36.14
C ALA A 336 -0.34 30.12 35.28
N ALA A 337 0.07 30.37 34.04
CA ALA A 337 0.65 29.35 33.20
C ALA A 337 2.04 28.96 33.74
N PRO A 338 2.35 27.67 33.91
CA PRO A 338 3.67 27.23 34.30
C PRO A 338 4.71 27.57 33.23
N SER A 339 5.91 27.95 33.66
CA SER A 339 7.02 28.28 32.77
C SER A 339 7.46 27.04 31.95
N MET A 340 8.00 27.27 30.73
CA MET A 340 8.46 26.19 29.82
C MET A 340 9.47 25.22 30.47
N SER A 341 10.18 25.63 31.52
CA SER A 341 11.09 24.75 32.29
C SER A 341 10.36 23.67 33.09
N ASP A 342 9.13 23.93 33.53
CA ASP A 342 8.36 22.97 34.35
C ASP A 342 7.59 22.00 33.46
N ALA A 343 7.19 22.40 32.26
CA ALA A 343 6.60 21.52 31.25
C ALA A 343 7.60 20.49 30.73
N VAL A 344 8.88 20.86 30.57
CA VAL A 344 9.94 19.94 30.14
C VAL A 344 10.27 18.91 31.25
N LYS A 345 10.17 19.29 32.53
CA LYS A 345 10.38 18.35 33.65
C LYS A 345 9.21 17.38 33.85
N MET A 346 7.97 17.84 33.62
CA MET A 346 6.79 16.95 33.66
C MET A 346 6.72 15.99 32.47
N SER A 347 7.11 16.44 31.27
CA SER A 347 7.11 15.56 30.09
C SER A 347 8.22 14.49 30.17
N SER A 348 9.35 14.76 30.81
CA SER A 348 10.41 13.76 31.00
C SER A 348 10.02 12.66 32.02
N GLN A 349 9.09 12.93 32.93
CA GLN A 349 8.57 11.93 33.89
C GLN A 349 7.43 11.08 33.32
N ILE A 350 6.65 11.60 32.37
CA ILE A 350 5.57 10.86 31.70
C ILE A 350 6.10 10.03 30.53
N ALA A 351 7.16 10.48 29.86
CA ALA A 351 7.82 9.74 28.77
C ALA A 351 8.52 8.45 29.22
N SER A 352 8.71 8.24 30.52
CA SER A 352 9.31 7.02 31.08
C SER A 352 8.33 5.83 31.22
N GLN A 353 7.04 5.99 30.90
CA GLN A 353 6.02 4.94 31.07
C GLN A 353 5.44 4.32 29.79
N ALA A 354 5.70 4.86 28.61
CA ALA A 354 5.29 4.25 27.34
C ALA A 354 6.52 3.93 26.48
N PRO A 355 6.63 2.72 25.90
CA PRO A 355 7.74 2.38 25.02
C PRO A 355 7.69 3.24 23.75
N GLY A 356 8.59 4.23 23.65
CA GLY A 356 8.64 5.19 22.55
C GLY A 356 9.20 4.64 21.24
N SER A 357 9.87 3.47 21.28
CA SER A 357 10.41 2.81 20.09
C SER A 357 10.28 1.28 20.20
N TYR A 358 10.37 0.60 19.07
CA TYR A 358 10.36 -0.88 19.04
C TYR A 358 11.49 -1.48 19.89
N ARG A 359 12.64 -0.81 19.93
CA ARG A 359 13.75 -1.14 20.83
C ARG A 359 13.35 -1.06 22.30
N ASP A 360 12.63 -0.02 22.70
CA ASP A 360 12.23 0.20 24.09
C ASP A 360 11.15 -0.81 24.52
N LEU A 361 10.28 -1.21 23.58
CA LEU A 361 9.36 -2.32 23.79
C LEU A 361 10.09 -3.64 24.05
N ILE A 362 11.16 -3.93 23.29
CA ILE A 362 11.97 -5.13 23.49
C ILE A 362 12.70 -5.05 24.82
N ALA A 363 13.32 -3.89 25.16
CA ALA A 363 14.00 -3.68 26.41
C ALA A 363 13.06 -3.94 27.61
N LYS A 364 11.85 -3.37 27.58
CA LYS A 364 10.84 -3.58 28.61
C LYS A 364 10.39 -5.04 28.72
N LYS A 365 10.20 -5.72 27.58
CA LYS A 365 9.83 -7.15 27.58
C LYS A 365 10.95 -8.07 28.07
N CYS A 366 12.21 -7.71 27.84
CA CYS A 366 13.35 -8.41 28.39
C CYS A 366 13.45 -8.17 29.91
N GLU A 367 13.19 -6.95 30.37
CA GLU A 367 13.16 -6.59 31.78
C GLU A 367 12.03 -7.32 32.53
N ASP A 368 10.82 -7.37 31.96
CA ASP A 368 9.66 -8.11 32.49
C ASP A 368 9.96 -9.62 32.70
N ARG A 369 10.91 -10.19 31.93
CA ARG A 369 11.36 -11.59 32.05
C ARG A 369 12.71 -11.77 32.75
N GLY A 370 13.28 -10.70 33.29
CA GLY A 370 14.58 -10.73 33.96
C GLY A 370 15.77 -10.99 33.04
N THR A 371 15.61 -10.79 31.73
CA THR A 371 16.65 -11.02 30.72
C THR A 371 17.41 -9.72 30.44
N LEU A 372 18.77 -9.78 30.50
CA LEU A 372 19.59 -8.60 30.24
C LEU A 372 19.56 -8.19 28.77
N PHE A 373 19.19 -6.94 28.50
CA PHE A 373 19.21 -6.35 27.17
C PHE A 373 20.14 -5.12 27.15
N ARG A 374 21.25 -5.19 26.41
CA ARG A 374 22.23 -4.09 26.33
C ARG A 374 22.87 -3.99 24.94
N PRO A 375 23.24 -2.78 24.46
CA PRO A 375 24.02 -2.63 23.24
C PRO A 375 25.43 -3.19 23.42
N ILE A 376 25.98 -3.81 22.38
CA ILE A 376 27.41 -4.22 22.38
C ILE A 376 28.21 -3.07 21.78
N PRO A 377 29.08 -2.38 22.53
CA PRO A 377 29.80 -1.22 22.02
C PRO A 377 30.68 -1.57 20.81
N GLY A 378 30.63 -0.73 19.77
CA GLY A 378 31.46 -0.90 18.56
C GLY A 378 31.06 -2.03 17.64
N LYS A 379 29.97 -2.77 17.90
CA LYS A 379 29.52 -3.86 17.07
C LYS A 379 28.27 -3.48 16.28
N TYR A 380 28.41 -3.45 14.95
CA TYR A 380 27.34 -3.10 14.01
C TYR A 380 27.17 -4.20 12.97
N GLN A 381 25.95 -4.40 12.51
CA GLN A 381 25.57 -5.26 11.39
C GLN A 381 24.68 -4.46 10.44
N GLU A 382 25.05 -4.37 9.16
CA GLU A 382 24.31 -3.56 8.15
C GLU A 382 24.03 -2.12 8.63
N ALA A 383 25.06 -1.47 9.22
CA ALA A 383 24.97 -0.14 9.82
C ALA A 383 24.00 -0.02 11.01
N LYS A 384 23.52 -1.14 11.59
CA LYS A 384 22.62 -1.18 12.75
C LYS A 384 23.35 -1.67 14.00
N GLN A 385 23.01 -1.08 15.14
CA GLN A 385 23.60 -1.47 16.43
C GLN A 385 23.22 -2.92 16.77
N VAL A 386 24.23 -3.70 17.20
CA VAL A 386 24.05 -5.06 17.70
C VAL A 386 23.85 -5.02 19.22
N TYR A 387 22.93 -5.84 19.72
CA TYR A 387 22.56 -5.93 21.13
C TYR A 387 22.83 -7.35 21.65
N GLN A 388 23.09 -7.44 22.93
CA GLN A 388 23.06 -8.69 23.68
C GLN A 388 21.73 -8.81 24.41
N CYS A 389 21.04 -9.93 24.24
CA CYS A 389 19.80 -10.27 24.93
C CYS A 389 19.98 -11.63 25.59
N GLY A 390 20.26 -11.64 26.90
CA GLY A 390 20.68 -12.87 27.60
C GLY A 390 21.92 -13.48 26.96
N LEU A 391 21.81 -14.75 26.52
CA LEU A 391 22.88 -15.45 25.79
C LEU A 391 22.90 -15.16 24.29
N LEU A 392 21.88 -14.49 23.76
CA LEU A 392 21.72 -14.24 22.31
C LEU A 392 22.38 -12.93 21.88
N THR A 393 22.94 -12.93 20.67
CA THR A 393 23.37 -11.72 19.97
C THR A 393 22.34 -11.37 18.92
N ILE A 394 21.79 -10.16 18.96
CA ILE A 394 20.69 -9.74 18.07
C ILE A 394 20.97 -8.37 17.45
N TYR A 395 20.36 -8.09 16.30
CA TYR A 395 20.19 -6.72 15.80
C TYR A 395 18.75 -6.51 15.35
N LEU A 396 18.36 -5.24 15.26
CA LEU A 396 17.01 -4.84 14.94
C LEU A 396 16.99 -4.16 13.57
N ASP A 397 16.13 -4.64 12.69
CA ASP A 397 15.83 -3.98 11.42
C ASP A 397 14.36 -3.64 11.34
N ARG A 398 14.04 -2.34 11.46
CA ARG A 398 12.66 -1.83 11.54
C ARG A 398 11.89 -2.55 12.65
N HIS A 399 11.02 -3.51 12.30
CA HIS A 399 10.22 -4.30 13.26
C HIS A 399 10.59 -5.79 13.28
N VAL A 400 11.74 -6.15 12.69
CA VAL A 400 12.22 -7.54 12.65
C VAL A 400 13.44 -7.69 13.55
N ILE A 401 13.43 -8.74 14.37
CA ILE A 401 14.55 -9.13 15.23
C ILE A 401 15.36 -10.20 14.51
N TYR A 402 16.65 -9.96 14.34
CA TYR A 402 17.58 -10.95 13.78
C TYR A 402 18.46 -11.50 14.90
N VAL A 403 18.44 -12.81 15.08
CA VAL A 403 19.25 -13.52 16.07
C VAL A 403 20.40 -14.22 15.36
N LYS A 404 21.61 -14.14 15.93
CA LYS A 404 22.77 -14.84 15.40
C LYS A 404 22.75 -16.29 15.85
N LYS A 405 22.56 -17.25 14.91
CA LYS A 405 22.63 -18.71 15.11
C LYS A 405 23.67 -19.28 14.15
N ASP A 406 24.60 -20.07 14.64
CA ASP A 406 25.65 -20.76 13.86
C ASP A 406 26.37 -19.87 12.83
N GLY A 407 26.63 -18.61 13.23
CA GLY A 407 27.31 -17.62 12.38
C GLY A 407 26.38 -16.86 11.42
N MET A 408 25.15 -17.29 11.21
CA MET A 408 24.16 -16.64 10.34
C MET A 408 23.12 -15.83 11.13
N TRP A 409 22.55 -14.81 10.48
CA TRP A 409 21.49 -13.99 11.06
C TRP A 409 20.13 -14.51 10.60
N VAL A 410 19.30 -14.94 11.55
CA VAL A 410 17.98 -15.55 11.30
C VAL A 410 16.89 -14.62 11.85
N PRO A 411 15.90 -14.24 11.04
CA PRO A 411 14.77 -13.46 11.52
C PRO A 411 13.94 -14.27 12.52
N THR A 412 13.56 -13.65 13.63
CA THR A 412 12.91 -14.34 14.75
C THR A 412 11.81 -13.45 15.33
N SER A 413 10.72 -14.04 15.80
CA SER A 413 9.68 -13.30 16.52
C SER A 413 10.11 -12.93 17.93
N LEU A 414 9.51 -11.86 18.50
CA LEU A 414 9.82 -11.39 19.84
C LEU A 414 9.64 -12.49 20.90
N ASN A 415 8.54 -13.24 20.82
CA ASN A 415 8.26 -14.32 21.79
C ASN A 415 9.30 -15.45 21.69
N SER A 416 9.62 -15.90 20.47
CA SER A 416 10.62 -16.96 20.24
C SER A 416 12.03 -16.52 20.68
N MET A 417 12.39 -15.25 20.48
CA MET A 417 13.65 -14.69 20.97
C MET A 417 13.70 -14.71 22.50
N LEU A 418 12.62 -14.24 23.16
CA LEU A 418 12.55 -14.20 24.64
C LEU A 418 12.59 -15.61 25.25
N ASP A 419 11.93 -16.60 24.63
CA ASP A 419 11.93 -17.99 25.10
C ASP A 419 13.31 -18.66 24.93
N THR A 420 14.12 -18.19 23.98
CA THR A 420 15.48 -18.72 23.75
C THR A 420 16.54 -17.93 24.54
N ALA A 421 16.24 -16.70 24.98
CA ALA A 421 17.16 -15.81 25.72
C ALA A 421 17.12 -16.01 27.23
N SER A 422 16.04 -16.62 27.74
CA SER A 422 15.93 -17.04 29.14
C SER A 422 16.58 -18.40 29.34
#